data_dbc6c9b41031c098192d2984c6e61b29
#
_entry.id   dbc6c9b41031c098192d2984c6e61b29
#
_cell.length_a   1.000
_cell.length_b   1.000
_cell.length_c   1.000
_cell.angle_alpha   90.00
_cell.angle_beta   90.00
_cell.angle_gamma   90.00
#
_symmetry.space_group_name_H-M   'P 1'
#
loop_
_entity.id
_entity.type
_entity.pdbx_description
1 polymer ?
#
loop_
_entity_poly.entity_id
_entity_poly.type
_entity_poly.pdbx_seq_one_letter_code
_entity_poly.pdbx_strand_id
1 'polypeptide(L)'
;KKTPPIIALFTGTIMGAIFALIFQQDILIQLSNSNSLTFEGAYSAIVNSITVDTNIESGNSELNDLFKSGGMIGMMNTIWLVISAMVFGGVMESIGALKTITTSLLNLGKSTFSLFASTAGSCLAINLTTSDQYLAIVIPGKMFEKAFKEKNLAPENLSRTLEDTGTVTSVLIPWNSCGAYQSGVLGVSVLDYFFYAIFNWLSFFMTLI
;
A
#
# COMPACT_ATOMS: atom_id res chain seq x y z
N LYS A 1 -4.82 24.01 5.73
CA LYS A 1 -4.45 23.90 4.30
C LYS A 1 -4.23 22.44 3.97
N LYS A 2 -4.88 21.92 2.94
CA LYS A 2 -4.64 20.55 2.46
C LYS A 2 -3.32 20.54 1.70
N THR A 3 -2.25 20.06 2.33
CA THR A 3 -0.95 19.85 1.66
C THR A 3 -1.00 18.55 0.87
N PRO A 4 -0.42 18.49 -0.35
CA PRO A 4 -0.29 17.23 -1.09
C PRO A 4 0.49 16.21 -0.26
N PRO A 5 0.11 14.91 -0.27
CA PRO A 5 0.73 13.86 0.54
C PRO A 5 2.24 13.76 0.34
N ILE A 6 2.72 13.88 -0.89
CA ILE A 6 4.16 13.82 -1.23
C ILE A 6 4.95 14.93 -0.51
N ILE A 7 4.41 16.16 -0.48
CA ILE A 7 5.07 17.27 0.21
C ILE A 7 5.10 17.03 1.72
N ALA A 8 4.01 16.49 2.28
CA ALA A 8 3.96 16.18 3.71
C ALA A 8 4.99 15.11 4.11
N LEU A 9 5.10 14.03 3.32
CA LEU A 9 6.08 12.96 3.54
C LEU A 9 7.52 13.48 3.41
N PHE A 10 7.81 14.24 2.35
CA PHE A 10 9.14 14.80 2.14
C PHE A 10 9.55 15.79 3.26
N THR A 11 8.59 16.62 3.70
CA THR A 11 8.82 17.53 4.83
C THR A 11 9.09 16.74 6.12
N GLY A 12 8.35 15.65 6.35
CA GLY A 12 8.59 14.74 7.48
C GLY A 12 9.99 14.12 7.46
N THR A 13 10.45 13.68 6.30
CA THR A 13 11.81 13.14 6.14
C THR A 13 12.90 14.19 6.45
N ILE A 14 12.75 15.42 5.93
CA ILE A 14 13.69 16.52 6.25
C ILE A 14 13.67 16.85 7.74
N MET A 15 12.48 16.95 8.34
CA MET A 15 12.35 17.19 9.78
C MET A 15 13.01 16.08 10.59
N GLY A 16 12.83 14.82 10.22
CA GLY A 16 13.51 13.69 10.85
C GLY A 16 15.04 13.83 10.79
N ALA A 17 15.59 14.20 9.65
CA ALA A 17 17.03 14.46 9.50
C ALA A 17 17.53 15.60 10.41
N ILE A 18 16.77 16.70 10.50
CA ILE A 18 17.09 17.82 11.41
C ILE A 18 17.06 17.37 12.88
N PHE A 19 16.04 16.61 13.28
CA PHE A 19 15.95 16.08 14.64
C PHE A 19 17.09 15.10 14.95
N ALA A 20 17.50 14.26 14.00
CA ALA A 20 18.65 13.37 14.18
C ALA A 20 19.95 14.15 14.41
N LEU A 21 20.18 15.25 13.70
CA LEU A 21 21.34 16.12 13.89
C LEU A 21 21.39 16.76 15.30
N ILE A 22 20.22 17.05 15.89
CA ILE A 22 20.12 17.73 17.18
C ILE A 22 20.16 16.72 18.34
N PHE A 23 19.44 15.60 18.23
CA PHE A 23 19.16 14.71 19.34
C PHE A 23 19.82 13.33 19.25
N GLN A 24 20.35 12.93 18.06
CA GLN A 24 20.85 11.58 17.80
C GLN A 24 22.27 11.59 17.24
N GLN A 25 23.12 12.42 17.76
CA GLN A 25 24.50 12.59 17.27
C GLN A 25 25.32 11.30 17.38
N ASP A 26 25.13 10.50 18.43
CA ASP A 26 25.83 9.24 18.63
C ASP A 26 25.49 8.21 17.53
N ILE A 27 24.22 8.15 17.11
CA ILE A 27 23.76 7.30 16.01
C ILE A 27 24.36 7.75 14.68
N LEU A 28 24.44 9.08 14.44
CA LEU A 28 25.05 9.61 13.24
C LEU A 28 26.55 9.33 13.18
N ILE A 29 27.25 9.38 14.31
CA ILE A 29 28.66 9.00 14.43
C ILE A 29 28.84 7.52 14.10
N GLN A 30 27.99 6.65 14.65
CA GLN A 30 27.98 5.21 14.36
C GLN A 30 27.75 4.93 12.86
N LEU A 31 26.77 5.56 12.24
CA LEU A 31 26.42 5.38 10.82
C LEU A 31 27.45 5.99 9.87
N SER A 32 28.21 7.01 10.30
CA SER A 32 29.29 7.63 9.50
C SER A 32 30.62 6.86 9.62
N ASN A 33 30.70 5.84 10.48
CA ASN A 33 31.93 5.13 10.82
C ASN A 33 33.09 6.07 11.20
N SER A 34 32.79 7.18 11.85
CA SER A 34 33.76 8.19 12.25
C SER A 34 33.83 8.36 13.77
N ASN A 35 34.98 8.82 14.28
CA ASN A 35 35.16 9.04 15.73
C ASN A 35 34.56 10.36 16.24
N SER A 36 34.13 11.24 15.35
CA SER A 36 33.54 12.54 15.69
C SER A 36 32.54 12.97 14.62
N LEU A 37 31.51 13.73 15.02
CA LEU A 37 30.54 14.28 14.10
C LEU A 37 31.15 15.43 13.31
N THR A 38 31.55 15.16 12.08
CA THR A 38 31.94 16.20 11.11
C THR A 38 30.74 16.52 10.20
N PHE A 39 30.74 17.66 9.55
CA PHE A 39 29.69 18.03 8.61
C PHE A 39 29.54 17.00 7.49
N GLU A 40 30.67 16.53 6.94
CA GLU A 40 30.68 15.50 5.89
C GLU A 40 30.15 14.14 6.42
N GLY A 41 30.57 13.76 7.62
CA GLY A 41 30.09 12.53 8.28
C GLY A 41 28.57 12.57 8.56
N ALA A 42 28.06 13.69 9.07
CA ALA A 42 26.64 13.89 9.32
C ALA A 42 25.80 13.85 8.03
N TYR A 43 26.26 14.52 6.99
CA TYR A 43 25.63 14.51 5.67
C TYR A 43 25.60 13.07 5.10
N SER A 44 26.75 12.39 5.12
CA SER A 44 26.87 11.01 4.63
C SER A 44 25.97 10.05 5.42
N ALA A 45 25.95 10.16 6.75
CA ALA A 45 25.07 9.31 7.60
C ALA A 45 23.59 9.52 7.28
N ILE A 46 23.13 10.76 7.11
CA ILE A 46 21.73 11.06 6.76
C ILE A 46 21.39 10.54 5.37
N VAL A 47 22.24 10.81 4.37
CA VAL A 47 22.00 10.32 3.00
C VAL A 47 21.99 8.80 2.95
N ASN A 48 22.94 8.15 3.63
CA ASN A 48 23.00 6.69 3.70
C ASN A 48 21.76 6.10 4.41
N SER A 49 21.27 6.72 5.47
CA SER A 49 20.06 6.28 6.17
C SER A 49 18.81 6.28 5.27
N ILE A 50 18.76 7.16 4.29
CA ILE A 50 17.65 7.24 3.33
C ILE A 50 17.86 6.29 2.16
N THR A 51 19.09 6.11 1.69
CA THR A 51 19.38 5.48 0.40
C THR A 51 19.80 4.01 0.49
N VAL A 52 20.56 3.63 1.50
CA VAL A 52 21.13 2.29 1.64
C VAL A 52 20.71 1.61 2.93
N ASP A 53 21.07 0.34 3.06
CA ASP A 53 20.81 -0.42 4.27
C ASP A 53 21.50 0.23 5.47
N THR A 54 20.75 0.39 6.54
CA THR A 54 21.26 0.85 7.83
C THR A 54 21.14 -0.24 8.87
N ASN A 55 22.18 -0.39 9.67
CA ASN A 55 22.21 -1.29 10.82
C ASN A 55 22.69 -0.50 12.04
N ILE A 56 21.85 -0.43 13.07
CA ILE A 56 22.14 0.31 14.31
C ILE A 56 22.40 -0.73 15.42
N GLU A 57 23.57 -0.65 16.04
CA GLU A 57 23.92 -1.51 17.16
C GLU A 57 23.45 -0.89 18.48
N SER A 58 22.38 -1.45 19.05
CA SER A 58 21.80 -1.02 20.33
C SER A 58 22.26 -1.85 21.52
N GLY A 59 23.06 -2.92 21.29
CA GLY A 59 23.43 -3.90 22.31
C GLY A 59 22.36 -4.97 22.59
N ASN A 60 21.21 -4.91 21.94
CA ASN A 60 20.15 -5.92 21.99
C ASN A 60 19.82 -6.39 20.56
N SER A 61 19.96 -7.70 20.30
CA SER A 61 19.74 -8.27 18.97
C SER A 61 18.32 -8.05 18.43
N GLU A 62 17.30 -8.14 19.29
CA GLU A 62 15.91 -7.93 18.88
C GLU A 62 15.65 -6.48 18.46
N LEU A 63 16.25 -5.50 19.17
CA LEU A 63 16.16 -4.10 18.81
C LEU A 63 16.97 -3.79 17.54
N ASN A 64 18.10 -4.42 17.33
CA ASN A 64 18.91 -4.25 16.13
C ASN A 64 18.13 -4.68 14.88
N ASP A 65 17.42 -5.83 14.94
CA ASP A 65 16.57 -6.28 13.84
C ASP A 65 15.39 -5.33 13.58
N LEU A 66 14.84 -4.73 14.63
CA LEU A 66 13.76 -3.75 14.52
C LEU A 66 14.22 -2.42 13.86
N PHE A 67 15.45 -2.00 14.14
CA PHE A 67 16.03 -0.76 13.59
C PHE A 67 16.70 -0.94 12.21
N LYS A 68 16.77 -2.17 11.72
CA LYS A 68 17.31 -2.45 10.40
C LYS A 68 16.39 -1.87 9.32
N SER A 69 16.97 -1.06 8.44
CA SER A 69 16.25 -0.47 7.31
C SER A 69 17.00 -0.71 6.02
N GLY A 70 16.30 -1.17 4.99
CA GLY A 70 16.87 -1.38 3.65
C GLY A 70 17.03 -0.09 2.83
N GLY A 71 16.59 1.04 3.36
CA GLY A 71 16.60 2.30 2.64
C GLY A 71 15.86 2.24 1.28
N MET A 72 16.18 3.16 0.40
CA MET A 72 15.63 3.21 -0.96
C MET A 72 16.06 1.99 -1.80
N ILE A 73 17.28 1.51 -1.62
CA ILE A 73 17.81 0.35 -2.37
C ILE A 73 17.03 -0.91 -2.03
N GLY A 74 16.70 -1.14 -0.77
CA GLY A 74 15.88 -2.27 -0.34
C GLY A 74 14.50 -2.32 -0.97
N MET A 75 13.95 -1.14 -1.36
CA MET A 75 12.65 -1.03 -2.01
C MET A 75 12.69 -1.14 -3.55
N MET A 76 13.87 -1.21 -4.17
CA MET A 76 13.97 -1.22 -5.63
C MET A 76 13.25 -2.38 -6.31
N ASN A 77 13.31 -3.59 -5.73
CA ASN A 77 12.58 -4.74 -6.26
C ASN A 77 11.06 -4.54 -6.19
N THR A 78 10.58 -3.96 -5.09
CA THR A 78 9.16 -3.61 -4.91
C THR A 78 8.71 -2.56 -5.91
N ILE A 79 9.51 -1.50 -6.12
CA ILE A 79 9.23 -0.46 -7.12
C ILE A 79 9.16 -1.06 -8.53
N TRP A 80 10.12 -1.94 -8.88
CA TRP A 80 10.13 -2.60 -10.18
C TRP A 80 8.90 -3.47 -10.40
N LEU A 81 8.51 -4.24 -9.39
CA LEU A 81 7.29 -5.05 -9.44
C LEU A 81 6.04 -4.17 -9.61
N VAL A 82 5.92 -3.08 -8.84
CA VAL A 82 4.79 -2.14 -8.94
C VAL A 82 4.70 -1.51 -10.33
N ILE A 83 5.82 -1.04 -10.89
CA ILE A 83 5.84 -0.48 -12.25
C ILE A 83 5.39 -1.52 -13.27
N SER A 84 5.90 -2.75 -13.20
CA SER A 84 5.52 -3.83 -14.11
C SER A 84 4.02 -4.16 -13.99
N ALA A 85 3.50 -4.21 -12.79
CA ALA A 85 2.10 -4.45 -12.51
C ALA A 85 1.19 -3.30 -13.02
N MET A 86 1.62 -2.04 -12.87
CA MET A 86 0.89 -0.89 -13.41
C MET A 86 0.86 -0.88 -14.94
N VAL A 87 1.94 -1.26 -15.60
CA VAL A 87 1.96 -1.43 -17.08
C VAL A 87 0.95 -2.49 -17.50
N PHE A 88 0.93 -3.64 -16.84
CA PHE A 88 -0.05 -4.69 -17.11
C PHE A 88 -1.49 -4.21 -16.87
N GLY A 89 -1.75 -3.55 -15.74
CA GLY A 89 -3.05 -2.97 -15.42
C GLY A 89 -3.51 -1.94 -16.47
N GLY A 90 -2.61 -1.06 -16.93
CA GLY A 90 -2.89 -0.09 -17.98
C GLY A 90 -3.23 -0.75 -19.34
N VAL A 91 -2.57 -1.84 -19.69
CA VAL A 91 -2.93 -2.65 -20.87
C VAL A 91 -4.34 -3.24 -20.71
N MET A 92 -4.64 -3.84 -19.56
CA MET A 92 -5.95 -4.42 -19.27
C MET A 92 -7.07 -3.39 -19.33
N GLU A 93 -6.81 -2.16 -18.84
CA GLU A 93 -7.74 -1.04 -18.94
C GLU A 93 -7.94 -0.61 -20.40
N SER A 94 -6.85 -0.43 -21.16
CA SER A 94 -6.89 0.07 -22.53
C SER A 94 -7.63 -0.86 -23.51
N ILE A 95 -7.54 -2.17 -23.33
CA ILE A 95 -8.30 -3.17 -24.11
C ILE A 95 -9.74 -3.34 -23.63
N GLY A 96 -10.16 -2.64 -22.57
CA GLY A 96 -11.51 -2.69 -22.02
C GLY A 96 -11.84 -3.96 -21.23
N ALA A 97 -10.85 -4.78 -20.89
CA ALA A 97 -11.04 -6.03 -20.16
C ALA A 97 -11.64 -5.78 -18.75
N LEU A 98 -11.16 -4.75 -18.05
CA LEU A 98 -11.66 -4.38 -16.72
C LEU A 98 -13.14 -3.97 -16.76
N LYS A 99 -13.52 -3.18 -17.78
CA LYS A 99 -14.91 -2.78 -17.99
C LYS A 99 -15.79 -4.00 -18.28
N THR A 100 -15.33 -4.94 -19.07
CA THR A 100 -16.07 -6.16 -19.40
C THR A 100 -16.30 -7.03 -18.16
N ILE A 101 -15.28 -7.24 -17.34
CA ILE A 101 -15.37 -7.97 -16.06
C ILE A 101 -16.41 -7.31 -15.15
N THR A 102 -16.27 -6.00 -14.92
CA THR A 102 -17.15 -5.25 -14.01
C THR A 102 -18.60 -5.20 -14.53
N THR A 103 -18.82 -5.04 -15.84
CA THR A 103 -20.15 -5.05 -16.44
C THR A 103 -20.81 -6.42 -16.29
N SER A 104 -20.07 -7.49 -16.47
CA SER A 104 -20.58 -8.86 -16.30
C SER A 104 -21.03 -9.11 -14.86
N LEU A 105 -20.26 -8.65 -13.89
CA LEU A 105 -20.61 -8.73 -12.47
C LEU A 105 -21.78 -7.81 -12.10
N LEU A 106 -21.86 -6.60 -12.65
CA LEU A 106 -22.97 -5.68 -12.44
C LEU A 106 -24.30 -6.28 -12.88
N ASN A 107 -24.32 -7.01 -13.99
CA ASN A 107 -25.53 -7.67 -14.50
C ASN A 107 -26.07 -8.75 -13.56
N LEU A 108 -25.27 -9.25 -12.63
CA LEU A 108 -25.70 -10.19 -11.57
C LEU A 108 -26.37 -9.47 -10.40
N GLY A 109 -26.22 -8.16 -10.26
CA GLY A 109 -26.68 -7.34 -9.14
C GLY A 109 -28.19 -7.06 -9.10
N LYS A 110 -29.04 -8.08 -9.24
CA LYS A 110 -30.51 -7.93 -9.29
C LYS A 110 -31.15 -7.64 -7.93
N SER A 111 -30.70 -8.28 -6.86
CA SER A 111 -31.14 -8.02 -5.48
C SER A 111 -30.16 -7.05 -4.77
N THR A 112 -30.56 -6.54 -3.60
CA THR A 112 -29.64 -5.69 -2.80
C THR A 112 -28.39 -6.44 -2.39
N PHE A 113 -28.54 -7.65 -1.86
CA PHE A 113 -27.41 -8.52 -1.50
C PHE A 113 -26.51 -8.82 -2.70
N SER A 114 -27.09 -9.20 -3.86
CA SER A 114 -26.31 -9.50 -5.05
C SER A 114 -25.59 -8.25 -5.60
N LEU A 115 -26.14 -7.06 -5.37
CA LEU A 115 -25.48 -5.81 -5.75
C LEU A 115 -24.20 -5.57 -4.91
N PHE A 116 -24.29 -5.74 -3.59
CA PHE A 116 -23.11 -5.67 -2.71
C PHE A 116 -22.09 -6.75 -3.08
N ALA A 117 -22.53 -8.00 -3.26
CA ALA A 117 -21.66 -9.10 -3.64
C ALA A 117 -20.99 -8.89 -5.01
N SER A 118 -21.70 -8.34 -5.99
CA SER A 118 -21.16 -8.02 -7.31
C SER A 118 -20.16 -6.87 -7.24
N THR A 119 -20.41 -5.86 -6.40
CA THR A 119 -19.46 -4.76 -6.16
C THR A 119 -18.18 -5.29 -5.51
N ALA A 120 -18.31 -6.07 -4.44
CA ALA A 120 -17.20 -6.71 -3.74
C ALA A 120 -16.39 -7.62 -4.67
N GLY A 121 -17.06 -8.47 -5.44
CA GLY A 121 -16.42 -9.33 -6.44
C GLY A 121 -15.71 -8.56 -7.53
N SER A 122 -16.24 -7.39 -7.95
CA SER A 122 -15.59 -6.52 -8.93
C SER A 122 -14.31 -5.90 -8.38
N CYS A 123 -14.33 -5.42 -7.14
CA CYS A 123 -13.14 -4.89 -6.47
C CYS A 123 -12.04 -5.96 -6.37
N LEU A 124 -12.40 -7.17 -5.95
CA LEU A 124 -11.45 -8.28 -5.84
C LEU A 124 -10.90 -8.69 -7.21
N ALA A 125 -11.77 -8.83 -8.23
CA ALA A 125 -11.35 -9.17 -9.58
C ALA A 125 -10.37 -8.13 -10.17
N ILE A 126 -10.63 -6.83 -9.94
CA ILE A 126 -9.73 -5.77 -10.38
C ILE A 126 -8.43 -5.79 -9.59
N ASN A 127 -8.45 -5.94 -8.27
CA ASN A 127 -7.24 -6.08 -7.46
C ASN A 127 -6.34 -7.22 -7.94
N LEU A 128 -6.94 -8.34 -8.33
CA LEU A 128 -6.21 -9.51 -8.87
C LEU A 128 -5.62 -9.25 -10.26
N THR A 129 -6.32 -8.48 -11.10
CA THR A 129 -5.95 -8.30 -12.52
C THR A 129 -5.13 -7.05 -12.79
N THR A 130 -5.34 -5.94 -12.05
CA THR A 130 -4.62 -4.68 -12.31
C THR A 130 -3.45 -4.46 -11.39
N SER A 131 -3.39 -5.19 -10.29
CA SER A 131 -2.37 -5.01 -9.25
C SER A 131 -2.36 -3.61 -8.60
N ASP A 132 -3.43 -2.84 -8.78
CA ASP A 132 -3.56 -1.47 -8.28
C ASP A 132 -4.87 -1.29 -7.50
N GLN A 133 -4.73 -0.97 -6.22
CA GLN A 133 -5.84 -0.68 -5.30
C GLN A 133 -6.70 0.49 -5.79
N TYR A 134 -6.10 1.54 -6.36
CA TYR A 134 -6.84 2.72 -6.81
C TYR A 134 -7.84 2.36 -7.92
N LEU A 135 -7.41 1.58 -8.91
CA LEU A 135 -8.30 1.12 -9.99
C LEU A 135 -9.39 0.19 -9.45
N ALA A 136 -9.08 -0.64 -8.46
CA ALA A 136 -10.04 -1.55 -7.82
C ALA A 136 -11.17 -0.82 -7.06
N ILE A 137 -10.98 0.45 -6.71
CA ILE A 137 -11.99 1.30 -6.08
C ILE A 137 -12.70 2.16 -7.14
N VAL A 138 -11.94 2.85 -7.99
CA VAL A 138 -12.49 3.88 -8.88
C VAL A 138 -13.35 3.29 -10.00
N ILE A 139 -12.94 2.16 -10.58
CA ILE A 139 -13.71 1.55 -11.68
C ILE A 139 -15.05 1.01 -11.20
N PRO A 140 -15.11 0.13 -10.18
CA PRO A 140 -16.39 -0.32 -9.64
C PRO A 140 -17.22 0.85 -9.07
N GLY A 141 -16.59 1.79 -8.38
CA GLY A 141 -17.26 2.95 -7.82
C GLY A 141 -18.09 3.71 -8.86
N LYS A 142 -17.50 4.03 -10.00
CA LYS A 142 -18.19 4.70 -11.11
C LYS A 142 -19.26 3.83 -11.77
N MET A 143 -19.02 2.54 -11.90
CA MET A 143 -19.94 1.63 -12.60
C MET A 143 -21.16 1.25 -11.77
N PHE A 144 -21.00 1.08 -10.46
CA PHE A 144 -22.08 0.68 -9.57
C PHE A 144 -22.87 1.86 -8.99
N GLU A 145 -22.38 3.11 -9.10
CA GLU A 145 -23.02 4.30 -8.54
C GLU A 145 -24.50 4.41 -8.92
N LYS A 146 -24.82 4.24 -10.21
CA LYS A 146 -26.18 4.33 -10.71
C LYS A 146 -27.08 3.22 -10.14
N ALA A 147 -26.57 1.97 -10.04
CA ALA A 147 -27.32 0.85 -9.52
C ALA A 147 -27.63 0.99 -8.02
N PHE A 148 -26.71 1.56 -7.23
CA PHE A 148 -26.98 1.90 -5.82
C PHE A 148 -28.05 2.97 -5.68
N LYS A 149 -28.01 4.04 -6.51
CA LYS A 149 -29.04 5.09 -6.55
C LYS A 149 -30.42 4.55 -6.92
N GLU A 150 -30.52 3.69 -7.92
CA GLU A 150 -31.78 3.07 -8.37
C GLU A 150 -32.43 2.20 -7.28
N LYS A 151 -31.62 1.67 -6.36
CA LYS A 151 -32.10 0.90 -5.19
C LYS A 151 -32.33 1.76 -3.95
N ASN A 152 -32.25 3.10 -4.06
CA ASN A 152 -32.37 4.03 -2.94
C ASN A 152 -31.38 3.75 -1.78
N LEU A 153 -30.19 3.22 -2.10
CA LEU A 153 -29.13 3.02 -1.15
C LEU A 153 -28.32 4.32 -0.98
N ALA A 154 -27.96 4.63 0.27
CA ALA A 154 -27.15 5.81 0.56
C ALA A 154 -25.73 5.66 -0.07
N PRO A 155 -25.10 6.77 -0.54
CA PRO A 155 -23.77 6.75 -1.17
C PRO A 155 -22.68 6.15 -0.27
N GLU A 156 -22.85 6.29 1.05
CA GLU A 156 -21.93 5.74 2.06
C GLU A 156 -21.84 4.21 1.99
N ASN A 157 -22.95 3.55 1.60
CA ASN A 157 -22.95 2.09 1.44
C ASN A 157 -22.02 1.65 0.31
N LEU A 158 -22.03 2.37 -0.82
CA LEU A 158 -21.09 2.10 -1.91
C LEU A 158 -19.65 2.38 -1.47
N SER A 159 -19.40 3.54 -0.87
CA SER A 159 -18.07 3.91 -0.39
C SER A 159 -17.49 2.87 0.59
N ARG A 160 -18.30 2.46 1.57
CA ARG A 160 -17.93 1.44 2.52
C ARG A 160 -17.62 0.10 1.84
N THR A 161 -18.48 -0.34 0.93
CA THR A 161 -18.26 -1.60 0.20
C THR A 161 -16.95 -1.57 -0.58
N LEU A 162 -16.64 -0.45 -1.25
CA LEU A 162 -15.40 -0.28 -2.00
C LEU A 162 -14.17 -0.33 -1.09
N GLU A 163 -14.23 0.33 0.07
CA GLU A 163 -13.14 0.30 1.06
C GLU A 163 -12.94 -1.09 1.66
N ASP A 164 -14.00 -1.69 2.17
CA ASP A 164 -13.94 -2.99 2.85
C ASP A 164 -13.51 -4.13 1.91
N THR A 165 -13.72 -3.97 0.60
CA THR A 165 -13.40 -5.03 -0.38
C THR A 165 -12.26 -4.66 -1.33
N GLY A 166 -12.13 -3.40 -1.72
CA GLY A 166 -11.06 -2.94 -2.61
C GLY A 166 -9.78 -2.62 -1.87
N THR A 167 -9.87 -1.78 -0.83
CA THR A 167 -8.69 -1.36 -0.07
C THR A 167 -8.15 -2.48 0.81
N VAL A 168 -9.02 -3.06 1.63
CA VAL A 168 -8.60 -4.00 2.68
C VAL A 168 -8.05 -5.31 2.10
N THR A 169 -8.55 -5.78 0.95
CA THR A 169 -8.08 -7.03 0.33
C THR A 169 -6.81 -6.87 -0.51
N SER A 170 -6.45 -5.66 -0.90
CA SER A 170 -5.30 -5.39 -1.77
C SER A 170 -3.97 -5.91 -1.19
N VAL A 171 -3.81 -5.85 0.12
CA VAL A 171 -2.60 -6.33 0.83
C VAL A 171 -2.46 -7.86 0.84
N LEU A 172 -3.54 -8.59 0.53
CA LEU A 172 -3.55 -10.06 0.47
C LEU A 172 -3.04 -10.59 -0.88
N ILE A 173 -2.79 -9.72 -1.84
CA ILE A 173 -2.41 -10.11 -3.20
C ILE A 173 -0.93 -9.80 -3.41
N PRO A 174 -0.07 -10.83 -3.62
CA PRO A 174 1.39 -10.64 -3.66
C PRO A 174 1.89 -9.66 -4.72
N TRP A 175 1.22 -9.61 -5.87
CA TRP A 175 1.58 -8.73 -6.99
C TRP A 175 0.82 -7.40 -6.99
N ASN A 176 -0.08 -7.16 -6.03
CA ASN A 176 -0.70 -5.86 -5.86
C ASN A 176 0.31 -4.90 -5.22
N SER A 177 0.25 -3.62 -5.59
CA SER A 177 1.14 -2.58 -5.06
C SER A 177 1.16 -2.55 -3.52
N CYS A 178 0.00 -2.76 -2.89
CA CYS A 178 -0.12 -2.80 -1.43
C CYS A 178 0.52 -4.05 -0.82
N GLY A 179 0.27 -5.24 -1.40
CA GLY A 179 0.88 -6.50 -0.93
C GLY A 179 2.39 -6.50 -1.10
N ALA A 180 2.88 -6.05 -2.26
CA ALA A 180 4.30 -5.91 -2.54
C ALA A 180 5.00 -4.95 -1.56
N TYR A 181 4.38 -3.80 -1.28
CA TYR A 181 4.90 -2.82 -0.33
C TYR A 181 4.96 -3.41 1.10
N GLN A 182 3.87 -4.00 1.57
CA GLN A 182 3.81 -4.59 2.91
C GLN A 182 4.83 -5.72 3.08
N SER A 183 4.96 -6.59 2.08
CA SER A 183 5.96 -7.66 2.09
C SER A 183 7.39 -7.09 2.15
N GLY A 184 7.67 -6.04 1.39
CA GLY A 184 8.97 -5.38 1.39
C GLY A 184 9.32 -4.71 2.73
N VAL A 185 8.35 -4.06 3.36
CA VAL A 185 8.55 -3.37 4.65
C VAL A 185 8.66 -4.35 5.82
N LEU A 186 7.80 -5.38 5.84
CA LEU A 186 7.78 -6.36 6.93
C LEU A 186 8.88 -7.43 6.80
N GLY A 187 9.51 -7.55 5.61
CA GLY A 187 10.47 -8.64 5.33
C GLY A 187 9.84 -10.03 5.33
N VAL A 188 8.50 -10.11 5.15
CA VAL A 188 7.72 -11.36 5.20
C VAL A 188 6.90 -11.49 3.94
N SER A 189 6.86 -12.69 3.35
CA SER A 189 6.04 -12.94 2.15
C SER A 189 4.56 -12.74 2.43
N VAL A 190 3.81 -12.23 1.42
CA VAL A 190 2.35 -12.10 1.51
C VAL A 190 1.69 -13.43 1.87
N LEU A 191 2.18 -14.54 1.32
CA LEU A 191 1.64 -15.87 1.58
C LEU A 191 1.82 -16.31 3.05
N ASP A 192 2.87 -15.85 3.72
CA ASP A 192 3.13 -16.20 5.11
C ASP A 192 2.17 -15.50 6.07
N TYR A 193 1.81 -14.24 5.82
CA TYR A 193 0.84 -13.53 6.66
C TYR A 193 -0.62 -13.67 6.20
N PHE A 194 -0.87 -14.21 5.00
CA PHE A 194 -2.18 -14.31 4.38
C PHE A 194 -3.26 -14.88 5.31
N PHE A 195 -2.97 -16.00 5.97
CA PHE A 195 -3.92 -16.65 6.89
C PHE A 195 -4.07 -15.93 8.22
N TYR A 196 -3.08 -15.13 8.62
CA TYR A 196 -3.10 -14.37 9.88
C TYR A 196 -3.77 -13.00 9.73
N ALA A 197 -3.98 -12.52 8.52
CA ALA A 197 -4.64 -11.26 8.22
C ALA A 197 -6.18 -11.36 8.39
N ILE A 198 -6.62 -11.79 9.59
CA ILE A 198 -8.03 -12.09 9.90
C ILE A 198 -8.93 -10.88 9.64
N PHE A 199 -8.49 -9.68 9.99
CA PHE A 199 -9.24 -8.45 9.75
C PHE A 199 -9.56 -8.27 8.25
N ASN A 200 -8.60 -8.50 7.37
CA ASN A 200 -8.76 -8.33 5.93
C ASN A 200 -9.78 -9.32 5.34
N TRP A 201 -9.78 -10.56 5.82
CA TRP A 201 -10.77 -11.56 5.45
C TRP A 201 -12.15 -11.22 6.01
N LEU A 202 -12.21 -10.87 7.31
CA LEU A 202 -13.47 -10.59 7.98
C LEU A 202 -14.15 -9.37 7.36
N SER A 203 -13.43 -8.31 7.06
CA SER A 203 -13.96 -7.09 6.45
C SER A 203 -14.72 -7.39 5.15
N PHE A 204 -14.14 -8.22 4.27
CA PHE A 204 -14.79 -8.64 3.03
C PHE A 204 -16.13 -9.33 3.26
N PHE A 205 -16.21 -10.23 4.24
CA PHE A 205 -17.45 -10.94 4.54
C PHE A 205 -18.47 -10.08 5.29
N MET A 206 -17.99 -9.25 6.23
CA MET A 206 -18.85 -8.39 7.03
C MET A 206 -19.55 -7.30 6.22
N THR A 207 -18.95 -6.86 5.11
CA THR A 207 -19.61 -5.89 4.21
C THR A 207 -20.78 -6.48 3.43
N LEU A 208 -20.93 -7.83 3.40
CA LEU A 208 -22.02 -8.53 2.74
C LEU A 208 -23.22 -8.80 3.66
N ILE A 209 -23.08 -8.58 4.97
CA ILE A 209 -24.10 -8.79 6.00
C ILE A 209 -24.78 -7.48 6.34
#